data_17abb7336e8c4c5043a6d3e43bf73b70
#
_entry.id   17abb7336e8c4c5043a6d3e43bf73b70
#
_cell.length_a   1.000
_cell.length_b   1.000
_cell.length_c   1.000
_cell.angle_alpha   90.00
_cell.angle_beta   90.00
_cell.angle_gamma   90.00
#
_symmetry.space_group_name_H-M   'P 1'
#
loop_
_entity.id
_entity.type
_entity.pdbx_description
1 polymer ?
#
loop_
_entity_poly.entity_id
_entity_poly.type
_entity_poly.pdbx_seq_one_letter_code
_entity_poly.pdbx_strand_id
1 'polypeptide(L)'
;MRNYEIMFIVRPTLGEDEVKKVVDNFKKIITDNGSKVTDVKEMGQRELAYEINKFTTGYYFLYVVEADSKTEQEFNRVARINENLLRHIIVKVEDK
;
A
#
# COMPACT_ATOMS: atom_id res chain seq x y z
N MET A 1 -19.67 2.53 -2.68
CA MET A 1 -18.25 2.29 -2.40
C MET A 1 -18.03 2.11 -0.91
N ARG A 2 -16.98 1.42 -0.55
CA ARG A 2 -16.65 1.14 0.83
C ARG A 2 -15.34 1.77 1.20
N ASN A 3 -15.12 1.97 2.49
CA ASN A 3 -13.87 2.53 2.99
C ASN A 3 -12.91 1.40 3.35
N TYR A 4 -11.69 1.51 2.88
CA TYR A 4 -10.61 0.58 3.18
C TYR A 4 -9.40 1.32 3.70
N GLU A 5 -8.68 0.67 4.59
CA GLU A 5 -7.32 1.09 4.95
C GLU A 5 -6.36 0.08 4.34
N ILE A 6 -5.41 0.58 3.58
CA ILE A 6 -4.39 -0.25 2.93
C ILE A 6 -3.05 0.12 3.52
N MET A 7 -2.45 -0.81 4.26
CA MET A 7 -1.09 -0.63 4.75
C MET A 7 -0.15 -1.49 3.92
N PHE A 8 0.95 -0.90 3.48
CA PHE A 8 1.97 -1.67 2.78
C PHE A 8 3.36 -1.25 3.22
N ILE A 9 4.30 -2.18 3.06
CA ILE A 9 5.69 -2.00 3.47
C ILE A 9 6.55 -2.14 2.24
N VAL A 10 7.32 -1.09 1.92
CA VAL A 10 8.25 -1.06 0.80
C VAL A 10 9.64 -1.44 1.32
N ARG A 11 10.38 -2.25 0.56
CA ARG A 11 11.72 -2.67 0.96
C ARG A 11 12.65 -1.47 1.14
N PRO A 12 13.56 -1.50 2.11
CA PRO A 12 14.36 -0.32 2.48
C PRO A 12 15.52 -0.01 1.55
N THR A 13 15.80 -0.89 0.58
CA THR A 13 16.92 -0.72 -0.35
C THR A 13 16.62 0.23 -1.51
N LEU A 14 15.36 0.67 -1.66
CA LEU A 14 14.99 1.62 -2.71
C LEU A 14 15.37 3.04 -2.32
N GLY A 15 15.82 3.82 -3.31
CA GLY A 15 16.00 5.25 -3.13
C GLY A 15 14.67 5.99 -3.05
N GLU A 16 14.69 7.23 -2.59
CA GLU A 16 13.48 8.04 -2.42
C GLU A 16 12.66 8.15 -3.70
N ASP A 17 13.30 8.33 -4.84
CA ASP A 17 12.61 8.44 -6.13
C ASP A 17 11.89 7.15 -6.49
N GLU A 18 12.48 6.00 -6.20
CA GLU A 18 11.87 4.71 -6.49
C GLU A 18 10.70 4.42 -5.56
N VAL A 19 10.84 4.77 -4.28
CA VAL A 19 9.74 4.67 -3.31
C VAL A 19 8.57 5.53 -3.75
N LYS A 20 8.83 6.74 -4.18
CA LYS A 20 7.78 7.64 -4.69
C LYS A 20 7.07 7.06 -5.89
N LYS A 21 7.79 6.44 -6.81
CA LYS A 21 7.19 5.76 -7.97
C LYS A 21 6.25 4.64 -7.56
N VAL A 22 6.64 3.84 -6.57
CA VAL A 22 5.80 2.76 -6.05
C VAL A 22 4.51 3.34 -5.46
N VAL A 23 4.63 4.37 -4.64
CA VAL A 23 3.47 5.05 -4.02
C VAL A 23 2.55 5.61 -5.09
N ASP A 24 3.09 6.33 -6.07
CA ASP A 24 2.30 6.95 -7.13
C ASP A 24 1.61 5.90 -8.01
N ASN A 25 2.27 4.78 -8.29
CA ASN A 25 1.67 3.69 -9.05
C ASN A 25 0.45 3.09 -8.34
N PHE A 26 0.54 2.91 -7.03
CA PHE A 26 -0.59 2.38 -6.27
C PHE A 26 -1.76 3.36 -6.19
N LYS A 27 -1.48 4.66 -6.05
CA LYS A 27 -2.52 5.68 -6.16
C LYS A 27 -3.22 5.62 -7.52
N LYS A 28 -2.44 5.49 -8.59
CA LYS A 28 -2.96 5.42 -9.94
C LYS A 28 -3.85 4.20 -10.15
N ILE A 29 -3.48 3.05 -9.63
CA ILE A 29 -4.31 1.84 -9.71
C ILE A 29 -5.68 2.11 -9.11
N ILE A 30 -5.73 2.75 -7.96
CA ILE A 30 -6.99 3.06 -7.27
C ILE A 30 -7.83 4.04 -8.10
N THR A 31 -7.23 5.13 -8.56
CA THR A 31 -7.97 6.15 -9.32
C THR A 31 -8.37 5.68 -10.70
N ASP A 32 -7.54 4.89 -11.38
CA ASP A 32 -7.86 4.35 -12.72
C ASP A 32 -9.05 3.38 -12.69
N ASN A 33 -9.30 2.77 -11.54
CA ASN A 33 -10.45 1.87 -11.36
C ASN A 33 -11.70 2.59 -10.84
N GLY A 34 -11.71 3.93 -10.89
CA GLY A 34 -12.85 4.73 -10.49
C GLY A 34 -13.01 4.91 -8.99
N SER A 35 -12.01 4.59 -8.22
CA SER A 35 -12.01 4.73 -6.78
C SER A 35 -11.21 5.97 -6.35
N LYS A 36 -11.20 6.26 -5.06
CA LYS A 36 -10.63 7.51 -4.56
C LYS A 36 -9.71 7.26 -3.38
N VAL A 37 -8.54 7.88 -3.40
CA VAL A 37 -7.64 7.94 -2.24
C VAL A 37 -8.02 9.16 -1.42
N THR A 38 -8.50 8.96 -0.20
CA THR A 38 -8.96 10.05 0.67
C THR A 38 -7.87 10.57 1.58
N ASP A 39 -6.90 9.73 1.93
CA ASP A 39 -5.76 10.14 2.75
C ASP A 39 -4.57 9.22 2.50
N VAL A 40 -3.37 9.77 2.66
CA VAL A 40 -2.11 9.01 2.58
C VAL A 40 -1.24 9.40 3.75
N LYS A 41 -0.82 8.41 4.53
CA LYS A 41 0.11 8.62 5.63
C LYS A 41 1.44 7.94 5.32
N GLU A 42 2.50 8.72 5.30
CA GLU A 42 3.85 8.22 5.19
C GLU A 42 4.40 8.04 6.59
N MET A 43 4.55 6.80 7.00
CA MET A 43 4.97 6.49 8.37
C MET A 43 6.48 6.40 8.53
N GLY A 44 7.22 6.48 7.41
CA GLY A 44 8.66 6.44 7.41
C GLY A 44 9.24 5.04 7.56
N GLN A 45 10.54 4.98 7.75
CA GLN A 45 11.26 3.72 7.93
C GLN A 45 11.09 3.23 9.35
N ARG A 46 10.70 1.97 9.50
CA ARG A 46 10.47 1.35 10.81
C ARG A 46 11.01 -0.06 10.83
N GLU A 47 11.28 -0.56 12.02
CA GLU A 47 11.67 -1.94 12.23
C GLU A 47 10.47 -2.86 12.02
N LEU A 48 10.71 -3.98 11.35
CA LEU A 48 9.71 -5.01 11.17
C LEU A 48 9.57 -5.84 12.46
N ALA A 49 8.37 -6.34 12.72
CA ALA A 49 8.14 -7.22 13.86
C ALA A 49 8.95 -8.52 13.75
N TYR A 50 9.24 -8.95 12.52
CA TYR A 50 10.07 -10.11 12.21
C TYR A 50 10.69 -9.89 10.84
N GLU A 51 11.77 -10.63 10.57
CA GLU A 51 12.46 -10.53 9.29
C GLU A 51 11.58 -10.99 8.13
N ILE A 52 11.53 -10.20 7.06
CA ILE A 52 10.82 -10.54 5.83
C ILE A 52 11.81 -10.44 4.68
N ASN A 53 12.00 -11.54 3.93
CA ASN A 53 12.92 -11.59 2.79
C ASN A 53 14.33 -11.08 3.14
N LYS A 54 14.80 -11.39 4.34
CA LYS A 54 16.10 -10.96 4.88
C LYS A 54 16.18 -9.46 5.22
N PHE A 55 15.07 -8.74 5.17
CA PHE A 55 15.00 -7.34 5.61
C PHE A 55 14.46 -7.27 7.03
N THR A 56 15.04 -6.40 7.84
CA THR A 56 14.60 -6.15 9.21
C THR A 56 13.89 -4.81 9.37
N THR A 57 13.94 -3.98 8.33
CA THR A 57 13.26 -2.68 8.30
C THR A 57 12.50 -2.51 7.00
N GLY A 58 11.63 -1.52 6.92
CA GLY A 58 10.92 -1.17 5.72
C GLY A 58 10.27 0.21 5.82
N TYR A 59 9.81 0.72 4.68
CA TYR A 59 9.05 1.97 4.65
C TYR A 59 7.58 1.66 4.73
N TYR A 60 6.90 2.23 5.73
CA TYR A 60 5.49 1.99 6.01
C TYR A 60 4.64 3.10 5.42
N PHE A 61 3.58 2.71 4.72
CA PHE A 61 2.59 3.62 4.15
C PHE A 61 1.20 3.15 4.51
N LEU A 62 0.31 4.10 4.76
CA LEU A 62 -1.09 3.83 5.01
C LEU A 62 -1.93 4.68 4.06
N TYR A 63 -2.77 4.03 3.25
CA TYR A 63 -3.75 4.69 2.40
C TYR A 63 -5.13 4.49 3.00
N VAL A 64 -5.89 5.57 3.06
CA VAL A 64 -7.33 5.49 3.34
C VAL A 64 -8.04 5.75 2.01
N VAL A 65 -8.85 4.79 1.57
CA VAL A 65 -9.46 4.85 0.24
C VAL A 65 -10.96 4.58 0.30
N GLU A 66 -11.69 5.21 -0.62
CA GLU A 66 -13.06 4.82 -0.95
C GLU A 66 -13.00 4.01 -2.23
N ALA A 67 -13.37 2.74 -2.15
CA ALA A 67 -13.19 1.82 -3.26
C ALA A 67 -14.31 0.77 -3.32
N ASP A 68 -14.45 0.16 -4.49
CA ASP A 68 -15.30 -1.00 -4.66
C ASP A 68 -14.45 -2.28 -4.60
N SER A 69 -15.12 -3.42 -4.63
CA SER A 69 -14.42 -4.71 -4.55
C SER A 69 -13.51 -4.97 -5.74
N LYS A 70 -13.83 -4.40 -6.90
CA LYS A 70 -13.01 -4.52 -8.10
C LYS A 70 -11.66 -3.86 -7.91
N THR A 71 -11.65 -2.65 -7.34
CA THR A 71 -10.42 -1.92 -7.05
C THR A 71 -9.57 -2.65 -6.01
N GLU A 72 -10.21 -3.17 -4.97
CA GLU A 72 -9.53 -3.96 -3.94
C GLU A 72 -8.84 -5.18 -4.56
N GLN A 73 -9.54 -5.92 -5.40
CA GLN A 73 -9.00 -7.10 -6.06
C GLN A 73 -7.82 -6.75 -6.97
N GLU A 74 -7.93 -5.67 -7.73
CA GLU A 74 -6.86 -5.23 -8.63
C GLU A 74 -5.64 -4.77 -7.84
N PHE A 75 -5.83 -4.01 -6.77
CA PHE A 75 -4.73 -3.60 -5.90
C PHE A 75 -4.02 -4.83 -5.31
N ASN A 76 -4.80 -5.76 -4.81
CA ASN A 76 -4.27 -6.98 -4.20
C ASN A 76 -3.46 -7.80 -5.20
N ARG A 77 -3.96 -7.93 -6.43
CA ARG A 77 -3.27 -8.64 -7.51
C ARG A 77 -1.91 -8.00 -7.83
N VAL A 78 -1.89 -6.70 -8.02
CA VAL A 78 -0.67 -5.97 -8.36
C VAL A 78 0.32 -5.98 -7.19
N ALA A 79 -0.17 -5.82 -5.97
CA ALA A 79 0.68 -5.82 -4.79
C ALA A 79 1.38 -7.17 -4.59
N ARG A 80 0.70 -8.27 -4.88
CA ARG A 80 1.27 -9.61 -4.73
C ARG A 80 2.45 -9.88 -5.65
N ILE A 81 2.43 -9.30 -6.84
CA ILE A 81 3.49 -9.53 -7.84
C ILE A 81 4.57 -8.45 -7.80
N ASN A 82 4.40 -7.42 -6.99
CA ASN A 82 5.37 -6.33 -6.90
C ASN A 82 6.51 -6.69 -5.95
N GLU A 83 7.70 -6.85 -6.52
CA GLU A 83 8.90 -7.23 -5.77
C GLU A 83 9.36 -6.17 -4.77
N ASN A 84 8.92 -4.93 -4.95
CA ASN A 84 9.30 -3.83 -4.06
C ASN A 84 8.51 -3.81 -2.76
N LEU A 85 7.39 -4.54 -2.69
CA LEU A 85 6.60 -4.67 -1.47
C LEU A 85 7.03 -5.90 -0.67
N LEU A 86 7.31 -5.68 0.60
CA LEU A 86 7.56 -6.79 1.53
C LEU A 86 6.26 -7.39 2.03
N ARG A 87 5.26 -6.54 2.24
CA ARG A 87 3.97 -6.98 2.75
C ARG A 87 2.90 -5.93 2.47
N HIS A 88 1.65 -6.36 2.35
CA HIS A 88 0.51 -5.45 2.31
C HIS A 88 -0.67 -6.06 3.05
N ILE A 89 -1.50 -5.19 3.62
CA ILE A 89 -2.71 -5.57 4.33
C ILE A 89 -3.81 -4.63 3.91
N ILE A 90 -4.98 -5.18 3.57
CA ILE A 90 -6.16 -4.39 3.24
C ILE A 90 -7.22 -4.68 4.29
N VAL A 91 -7.67 -3.64 4.99
CA VAL A 91 -8.67 -3.75 6.03
C VAL A 91 -9.89 -2.94 5.62
N LYS A 92 -11.05 -3.56 5.67
CA LYS A 92 -12.31 -2.88 5.41
C LYS A 92 -12.71 -2.10 6.66
N VAL A 93 -12.95 -0.80 6.48
CA VAL A 93 -13.41 0.06 7.57
C VAL A 93 -14.92 0.13 7.52
N GLU A 94 -15.58 -0.25 8.59
CA GLU A 94 -17.02 -0.17 8.66
C GLU A 94 -17.45 1.19 9.21
N ASP A 95 -18.39 1.82 8.51
CA ASP A 95 -19.04 3.01 9.01
C ASP A 95 -20.08 2.60 10.05
N LYS A 96 -20.07 3.33 11.14
CA LYS A 96 -21.08 3.14 12.18
C LYS A 96 -22.25 4.09 11.99
#